data_a97d465d07b0f4cc596d7300e23d063f
#
_entry.id   a97d465d07b0f4cc596d7300e23d063f
#
_cell.length_a   1.000
_cell.length_b   1.000
_cell.length_c   1.000
_cell.angle_alpha   90.00
_cell.angle_beta   90.00
_cell.angle_gamma   90.00
#
_symmetry.space_group_name_H-M   'P 1'
#
loop_
_entity.id
_entity.type
_entity.pdbx_description
1 polymer ?
#
loop_
_entity_poly.entity_id
_entity_poly.type
_entity_poly.pdbx_seq_one_letter_code
_entity_poly.pdbx_strand_id
1 'polypeptide(L)'
;DVAPSRGLGDVYKRQAIISSEKMEAKEAIGLYKNRDASEKVFRADKSYLGNNCLRVASEESASTKIFIGFIALIIRCKIYQALKNKAKELVKKPNYLTVPAAIRELEKIEMNRQLDKVYRLDHAVTNTQKVILDAFDIDAAHVTYKANCISEVLKGRG
;
A
#
# COMPACT_ATOMS: atom_id res chain seq x y z
N ASP A 1 32.35 32.63 -31.16
CA ASP A 1 31.63 31.96 -30.07
C ASP A 1 30.30 31.45 -30.57
N VAL A 2 30.26 30.22 -31.03
CA VAL A 2 29.01 29.55 -31.42
C VAL A 2 28.45 28.92 -30.15
N ALA A 3 27.41 29.52 -29.60
CA ALA A 3 26.65 28.93 -28.50
C ALA A 3 26.13 27.55 -28.93
N PRO A 4 26.36 26.50 -28.14
CA PRO A 4 25.85 25.18 -28.49
C PRO A 4 24.31 25.25 -28.66
N SER A 5 23.84 24.82 -29.82
CA SER A 5 22.42 24.73 -30.14
C SER A 5 21.75 23.80 -29.12
N ARG A 6 21.08 24.41 -28.11
CA ARG A 6 20.22 23.69 -27.20
C ARG A 6 19.09 23.09 -28.01
N GLY A 7 19.09 21.78 -28.16
CA GLY A 7 18.10 21.07 -28.95
C GLY A 7 16.67 21.37 -28.44
N LEU A 8 15.70 21.39 -29.32
CA LEU A 8 14.27 21.61 -29.03
C LEU A 8 13.73 20.78 -27.86
N GLY A 9 14.36 19.60 -27.58
CA GLY A 9 14.01 18.77 -26.44
C GLY A 9 14.21 19.39 -25.05
N ASP A 10 15.12 20.37 -24.91
CA ASP A 10 15.35 21.06 -23.63
C ASP A 10 14.30 22.14 -23.34
N VAL A 11 13.64 22.68 -24.35
CA VAL A 11 12.59 23.70 -24.20
C VAL A 11 11.31 23.06 -23.62
N TYR A 12 10.96 21.86 -24.07
CA TYR A 12 9.76 21.15 -23.61
C TYR A 12 9.87 20.55 -22.20
N LYS A 13 11.07 20.45 -21.65
CA LYS A 13 11.31 19.94 -20.29
C LYS A 13 11.25 21.01 -19.21
N ARG A 14 11.12 22.28 -19.59
CA ARG A 14 11.05 23.40 -18.64
C ARG A 14 9.59 23.75 -18.40
N GLN A 15 9.19 23.71 -17.15
CA GLN A 15 7.86 24.14 -16.71
C GLN A 15 7.99 25.32 -15.76
N ALA A 16 7.16 26.35 -15.96
CA ALA A 16 7.01 27.44 -15.02
C ALA A 16 5.87 27.10 -14.05
N ILE A 17 6.12 27.28 -12.76
CA ILE A 17 5.13 27.10 -11.70
C ILE A 17 4.73 28.51 -11.25
N ILE A 18 3.44 28.82 -11.32
CA ILE A 18 2.87 30.07 -10.86
C ILE A 18 2.02 29.77 -9.64
N SER A 19 2.24 30.50 -8.55
CA SER A 19 1.45 30.41 -7.32
C SER A 19 0.70 31.71 -7.08
N SER A 20 -0.54 31.61 -6.59
CA SER A 20 -1.33 32.74 -6.10
C SER A 20 -0.88 33.18 -4.68
N GLU A 21 -0.16 32.34 -3.98
CA GLU A 21 0.33 32.60 -2.63
C GLU A 21 1.84 32.88 -2.63
N LYS A 22 2.26 33.77 -1.75
CA LYS A 22 3.70 34.01 -1.52
C LYS A 22 4.30 32.83 -0.79
N MET A 23 5.22 32.13 -1.43
CA MET A 23 5.97 31.00 -0.86
C MET A 23 7.36 30.95 -1.46
N GLU A 24 8.28 30.25 -0.79
CA GLU A 24 9.61 30.01 -1.32
C GLU A 24 9.58 29.03 -2.49
N ALA A 25 10.51 29.18 -3.44
CA ALA A 25 10.60 28.32 -4.63
C ALA A 25 10.73 26.82 -4.26
N LYS A 26 11.44 26.51 -3.17
CA LYS A 26 11.61 25.15 -2.68
C LYS A 26 10.28 24.55 -2.19
N GLU A 27 9.48 25.35 -1.52
CA GLU A 27 8.15 24.97 -1.03
C GLU A 27 7.17 24.75 -2.21
N ALA A 28 7.13 25.69 -3.17
CA ALA A 28 6.34 25.57 -4.39
C ALA A 28 6.66 24.30 -5.17
N ILE A 29 7.95 23.96 -5.32
CA ILE A 29 8.39 22.72 -5.97
C ILE A 29 7.95 21.49 -5.15
N GLY A 30 8.01 21.57 -3.82
CA GLY A 30 7.53 20.50 -2.93
C GLY A 30 6.04 20.22 -3.10
N LEU A 31 5.22 21.26 -3.09
CA LEU A 31 3.77 21.18 -3.33
C LEU A 31 3.44 20.65 -4.73
N TYR A 32 4.13 21.13 -5.76
CA TYR A 32 3.95 20.62 -7.12
C TYR A 32 4.30 19.13 -7.25
N LYS A 33 5.37 18.68 -6.59
CA LYS A 33 5.76 17.26 -6.57
C LYS A 33 4.73 16.38 -5.84
N ASN A 34 3.96 16.92 -4.90
CA ASN A 34 2.89 16.19 -4.23
C ASN A 34 1.74 15.80 -5.19
N ARG A 35 1.58 16.49 -6.33
CA ARG A 35 0.67 16.08 -7.40
C ARG A 35 0.96 14.68 -7.91
N ASP A 36 2.24 14.29 -8.02
CA ASP A 36 2.66 12.94 -8.42
C ASP A 36 2.12 11.86 -7.44
N ALA A 37 1.95 12.20 -6.17
CA ALA A 37 1.33 11.30 -5.20
C ALA A 37 -0.13 10.98 -5.54
N SER A 38 -0.92 12.00 -5.92
CA SER A 38 -2.32 11.83 -6.34
C SER A 38 -2.41 11.00 -7.63
N GLU A 39 -1.57 11.29 -8.61
CA GLU A 39 -1.52 10.52 -9.87
C GLU A 39 -1.17 9.03 -9.61
N LYS A 40 -0.26 8.76 -8.67
CA LYS A 40 0.07 7.39 -8.26
C LYS A 40 -1.08 6.67 -7.57
N VAL A 41 -1.87 7.39 -6.75
CA VAL A 41 -3.07 6.86 -6.11
C VAL A 41 -4.13 6.49 -7.17
N PHE A 42 -4.42 7.38 -8.12
CA PHE A 42 -5.36 7.09 -9.21
C PHE A 42 -4.88 5.96 -10.13
N ARG A 43 -3.58 5.88 -10.40
CA ARG A 43 -3.02 4.76 -11.14
C ARG A 43 -3.17 3.44 -10.38
N ALA A 44 -2.98 3.46 -9.07
CA ALA A 44 -3.18 2.29 -8.22
C ALA A 44 -4.66 1.86 -8.20
N ASP A 45 -5.60 2.79 -8.13
CA ASP A 45 -7.03 2.53 -8.22
C ASP A 45 -7.39 1.81 -9.52
N LYS A 46 -6.95 2.34 -10.65
CA LYS A 46 -7.20 1.73 -11.96
C LYS A 46 -6.55 0.37 -12.14
N SER A 47 -5.29 0.21 -11.68
CA SER A 47 -4.50 -0.99 -11.97
C SER A 47 -4.73 -2.13 -10.99
N TYR A 48 -4.89 -1.82 -9.68
CA TYR A 48 -4.96 -2.85 -8.63
C TYR A 48 -6.38 -3.09 -8.11
N LEU A 49 -7.22 -2.05 -8.08
CA LEU A 49 -8.61 -2.20 -7.67
C LEU A 49 -9.56 -2.43 -8.84
N GLY A 50 -9.04 -2.38 -10.07
CA GLY A 50 -9.83 -2.66 -11.28
C GLY A 50 -10.90 -1.62 -11.59
N ASN A 51 -10.80 -0.41 -11.02
CA ASN A 51 -11.78 0.67 -11.17
C ASN A 51 -11.65 1.45 -12.50
N ASN A 52 -11.16 0.78 -13.56
CA ASN A 52 -11.14 1.35 -14.90
C ASN A 52 -12.55 1.61 -15.45
N CYS A 53 -13.52 0.80 -15.00
CA CYS A 53 -14.91 0.87 -15.44
C CYS A 53 -15.82 0.48 -14.29
N LEU A 54 -16.80 1.35 -14.02
CA LEU A 54 -17.87 1.07 -13.05
C LEU A 54 -18.91 0.12 -13.70
N ARG A 55 -18.64 -1.17 -13.74
CA ARG A 55 -19.58 -2.18 -14.24
C ARG A 55 -20.68 -2.41 -13.22
N VAL A 56 -21.63 -1.48 -13.11
CA VAL A 56 -22.76 -1.52 -12.19
C VAL A 56 -24.04 -1.10 -12.91
N ALA A 57 -25.16 -1.65 -12.48
CA ALA A 57 -26.45 -1.46 -13.13
C ALA A 57 -27.26 -0.27 -12.58
N SER A 58 -26.92 0.26 -11.41
CA SER A 58 -27.64 1.36 -10.76
C SER A 58 -26.69 2.42 -10.19
N GLU A 59 -27.19 3.64 -10.00
CA GLU A 59 -26.48 4.76 -9.41
C GLU A 59 -26.10 4.48 -7.95
N GLU A 60 -26.96 3.84 -7.18
CA GLU A 60 -26.69 3.44 -5.79
C GLU A 60 -25.54 2.45 -5.71
N SER A 61 -25.52 1.46 -6.60
CA SER A 61 -24.42 0.50 -6.71
C SER A 61 -23.11 1.17 -7.13
N ALA A 62 -23.18 2.20 -8.00
CA ALA A 62 -22.02 2.99 -8.39
C ALA A 62 -21.46 3.77 -7.20
N SER A 63 -22.31 4.48 -6.45
CA SER A 63 -21.93 5.24 -5.26
C SER A 63 -21.29 4.34 -4.19
N THR A 64 -21.90 3.19 -3.93
CA THR A 64 -21.36 2.19 -2.98
C THR A 64 -20.00 1.68 -3.42
N LYS A 65 -19.83 1.34 -4.69
CA LYS A 65 -18.56 0.84 -5.23
C LYS A 65 -17.46 1.89 -5.16
N ILE A 66 -17.78 3.15 -5.48
CA ILE A 66 -16.83 4.28 -5.36
C ILE A 66 -16.41 4.47 -3.91
N PHE A 67 -17.37 4.42 -2.97
CA PHE A 67 -17.09 4.56 -1.54
C PHE A 67 -16.18 3.45 -1.01
N ILE A 68 -16.46 2.19 -1.34
CA ILE A 68 -15.61 1.05 -0.97
C ILE A 68 -14.21 1.20 -1.59
N GLY A 69 -14.13 1.59 -2.87
CA GLY A 69 -12.86 1.85 -3.55
C GLY A 69 -12.05 2.94 -2.87
N PHE A 70 -12.69 4.02 -2.43
CA PHE A 70 -12.05 5.11 -1.69
C PHE A 70 -11.47 4.63 -0.35
N ILE A 71 -12.22 3.83 0.42
CA ILE A 71 -11.71 3.23 1.67
C ILE A 71 -10.51 2.32 1.37
N ALA A 72 -10.59 1.48 0.35
CA ALA A 72 -9.50 0.60 -0.05
C ALA A 72 -8.24 1.38 -0.44
N LEU A 73 -8.38 2.53 -1.11
CA LEU A 73 -7.27 3.42 -1.43
C LEU A 73 -6.62 4.01 -0.17
N ILE A 74 -7.42 4.45 0.81
CA ILE A 74 -6.90 4.96 2.08
C ILE A 74 -6.06 3.90 2.78
N ILE A 75 -6.60 2.68 2.90
CA ILE A 75 -5.90 1.54 3.51
C ILE A 75 -4.59 1.25 2.76
N ARG A 76 -4.66 1.17 1.43
CA ARG A 76 -3.49 0.94 0.58
C ARG A 76 -2.42 2.02 0.76
N CYS A 77 -2.80 3.29 0.84
CA CYS A 77 -1.88 4.39 1.07
C CYS A 77 -1.19 4.28 2.44
N LYS A 78 -1.93 3.90 3.49
CA LYS A 78 -1.37 3.66 4.83
C LYS A 78 -0.37 2.50 4.82
N ILE A 79 -0.72 1.39 4.19
CA ILE A 79 0.18 0.23 4.03
C ILE A 79 1.45 0.65 3.27
N TYR A 80 1.31 1.37 2.15
CA TYR A 80 2.46 1.86 1.39
C TYR A 80 3.38 2.75 2.23
N GLN A 81 2.81 3.66 3.03
CA GLN A 81 3.58 4.58 3.87
C GLN A 81 4.37 3.82 4.95
N ALA A 82 3.73 2.87 5.63
CA ALA A 82 4.36 2.03 6.65
C ALA A 82 5.53 1.21 6.05
N LEU A 83 5.29 0.50 4.96
CA LEU A 83 6.32 -0.28 4.27
C LEU A 83 7.46 0.60 3.73
N LYS A 84 7.16 1.80 3.23
CA LYS A 84 8.17 2.76 2.75
C LYS A 84 9.05 3.28 3.89
N ASN A 85 8.46 3.54 5.06
CA ASN A 85 9.23 3.96 6.23
C ASN A 85 10.13 2.83 6.70
N LYS A 86 9.60 1.62 6.82
CA LYS A 86 10.40 0.44 7.17
C LYS A 86 11.54 0.17 6.18
N ALA A 87 11.29 0.33 4.89
CA ALA A 87 12.32 0.17 3.86
C ALA A 87 13.47 1.19 3.95
N LYS A 88 13.26 2.36 4.60
CA LYS A 88 14.33 3.35 4.84
C LYS A 88 15.25 2.95 6.00
N GLU A 89 14.74 2.19 6.97
CA GLU A 89 15.50 1.72 8.13
C GLU A 89 16.44 0.56 7.74
N LEU A 90 16.12 -0.15 6.68
CA LEU A 90 16.88 -1.31 6.24
C LEU A 90 18.05 -0.91 5.34
N VAL A 91 19.22 -1.49 5.56
CA VAL A 91 20.44 -1.27 4.76
C VAL A 91 20.25 -1.69 3.29
N LYS A 92 19.51 -2.77 3.06
CA LYS A 92 19.10 -3.22 1.72
C LYS A 92 17.59 -3.17 1.62
N LYS A 93 17.07 -2.56 0.54
CA LYS A 93 15.65 -2.51 0.27
C LYS A 93 15.17 -3.86 -0.31
N PRO A 94 14.46 -4.70 0.46
CA PRO A 94 14.02 -5.99 -0.02
C PRO A 94 12.80 -5.87 -0.96
N ASN A 95 12.66 -6.83 -1.87
CA ASN A 95 11.59 -6.83 -2.89
C ASN A 95 10.19 -7.02 -2.30
N TYR A 96 10.09 -7.63 -1.14
CA TYR A 96 8.81 -7.91 -0.47
C TYR A 96 8.19 -6.69 0.24
N LEU A 97 8.91 -5.58 0.38
CA LEU A 97 8.38 -4.33 0.95
C LEU A 97 7.65 -3.46 -0.11
N THR A 98 6.89 -4.10 -0.98
CA THR A 98 5.89 -3.45 -1.83
C THR A 98 4.50 -3.90 -1.40
N VAL A 99 3.47 -3.06 -1.56
CA VAL A 99 2.12 -3.38 -1.09
C VAL A 99 1.62 -4.73 -1.62
N PRO A 100 1.73 -5.05 -2.93
CA PRO A 100 1.28 -6.35 -3.43
C PRO A 100 2.09 -7.53 -2.88
N ALA A 101 3.41 -7.37 -2.74
CA ALA A 101 4.25 -8.46 -2.24
C ALA A 101 4.03 -8.69 -0.74
N ALA A 102 3.89 -7.62 0.05
CA ALA A 102 3.60 -7.71 1.47
C ALA A 102 2.26 -8.40 1.75
N ILE A 103 1.20 -8.04 1.00
CA ILE A 103 -0.11 -8.69 1.12
C ILE A 103 0.02 -10.18 0.81
N ARG A 104 0.66 -10.57 -0.29
CA ARG A 104 0.87 -11.98 -0.65
C ARG A 104 1.66 -12.77 0.39
N GLU A 105 2.62 -12.14 1.06
CA GLU A 105 3.37 -12.80 2.14
C GLU A 105 2.52 -12.94 3.41
N LEU A 106 1.67 -11.97 3.72
CA LEU A 106 0.76 -12.06 4.86
C LEU A 106 -0.40 -13.04 4.62
N GLU A 107 -0.89 -13.17 3.37
CA GLU A 107 -1.91 -14.17 2.98
C GLU A 107 -1.46 -15.60 3.26
N LYS A 108 -0.17 -15.87 3.32
CA LYS A 108 0.38 -17.20 3.68
C LYS A 108 0.25 -17.52 5.17
N ILE A 109 -0.16 -16.57 6.01
CA ILE A 109 -0.43 -16.83 7.43
C ILE A 109 -1.82 -17.44 7.53
N GLU A 110 -1.88 -18.76 7.52
CA GLU A 110 -3.10 -19.54 7.49
C GLU A 110 -3.24 -20.39 8.77
N MET A 111 -4.50 -20.70 9.11
CA MET A 111 -4.84 -21.61 10.19
C MET A 111 -5.53 -22.84 9.62
N ASN A 112 -5.01 -24.01 9.95
CA ASN A 112 -5.56 -25.28 9.51
C ASN A 112 -6.19 -26.04 10.70
N ARG A 113 -7.37 -26.65 10.44
CA ARG A 113 -8.01 -27.56 11.38
C ARG A 113 -7.28 -28.88 11.39
N GLN A 114 -6.75 -29.27 12.52
CA GLN A 114 -6.05 -30.52 12.72
C GLN A 114 -7.01 -31.70 13.00
N LEU A 115 -6.50 -32.93 13.02
CA LEU A 115 -7.29 -34.16 13.29
C LEU A 115 -7.96 -34.13 14.68
N ASP A 116 -7.37 -33.44 15.65
CA ASP A 116 -7.92 -33.20 16.98
C ASP A 116 -9.00 -32.10 17.00
N LYS A 117 -9.45 -31.64 15.85
CA LYS A 117 -10.43 -30.56 15.62
C LYS A 117 -9.98 -29.18 16.15
N VAL A 118 -8.72 -29.01 16.50
CA VAL A 118 -8.13 -27.75 16.93
C VAL A 118 -7.56 -27.00 15.73
N TYR A 119 -7.79 -25.70 15.67
CA TYR A 119 -7.19 -24.83 14.65
C TYR A 119 -5.81 -24.36 15.11
N ARG A 120 -4.80 -24.53 14.28
CA ARG A 120 -3.43 -24.05 14.54
C ARG A 120 -2.88 -23.35 13.31
N LEU A 121 -1.91 -22.46 13.52
CA LEU A 121 -1.13 -21.91 12.42
C LEU A 121 -0.49 -23.04 11.63
N ASP A 122 -0.58 -22.97 10.31
CA ASP A 122 0.02 -23.96 9.41
C ASP A 122 1.55 -24.01 9.60
N HIS A 123 2.15 -22.84 9.75
CA HIS A 123 3.60 -22.70 10.00
C HIS A 123 3.88 -21.50 10.92
N ALA A 124 5.06 -21.49 11.49
CA ALA A 124 5.54 -20.36 12.28
C ALA A 124 5.74 -19.11 11.40
N VAL A 125 5.49 -17.93 11.94
CA VAL A 125 5.69 -16.65 11.25
C VAL A 125 7.13 -16.54 10.76
N THR A 126 7.33 -16.44 9.46
CA THR A 126 8.63 -16.37 8.80
C THR A 126 9.35 -15.03 9.06
N ASN A 127 10.66 -14.98 8.84
CA ASN A 127 11.43 -13.74 9.00
C ASN A 127 10.94 -12.63 8.05
N THR A 128 10.52 -12.96 6.83
CA THR A 128 9.94 -12.00 5.89
C THR A 128 8.64 -11.42 6.43
N GLN A 129 7.75 -12.26 6.94
CA GLN A 129 6.49 -11.86 7.55
C GLN A 129 6.72 -11.00 8.79
N LYS A 130 7.71 -11.34 9.64
CA LYS A 130 8.08 -10.53 10.82
C LYS A 130 8.49 -9.11 10.44
N VAL A 131 9.32 -8.94 9.40
CA VAL A 131 9.73 -7.61 8.92
C VAL A 131 8.54 -6.81 8.38
N ILE A 132 7.59 -7.48 7.71
CA ILE A 132 6.38 -6.82 7.21
C ILE A 132 5.47 -6.43 8.38
N LEU A 133 5.24 -7.30 9.35
CA LEU A 133 4.42 -7.05 10.54
C LEU A 133 5.00 -5.92 11.41
N ASP A 134 6.32 -5.90 11.56
CA ASP A 134 7.04 -4.86 12.29
C ASP A 134 6.87 -3.45 11.66
N ALA A 135 6.65 -3.36 10.34
CA ALA A 135 6.27 -2.11 9.68
C ALA A 135 4.92 -1.54 10.16
N PHE A 136 4.11 -2.35 10.84
CA PHE A 136 2.80 -2.01 11.39
C PHE A 136 2.78 -2.07 12.92
N ASP A 137 3.94 -2.13 13.56
CA ASP A 137 4.10 -2.30 15.01
C ASP A 137 3.42 -3.56 15.57
N ILE A 138 3.37 -4.62 14.75
CA ILE A 138 2.77 -5.91 15.12
C ILE A 138 3.89 -6.93 15.34
N ASP A 139 3.98 -7.47 16.57
CA ASP A 139 4.90 -8.56 16.88
C ASP A 139 4.34 -9.91 16.40
N ALA A 140 5.23 -10.81 15.99
CA ALA A 140 4.89 -12.19 15.62
C ALA A 140 4.23 -12.97 16.78
N ALA A 141 4.59 -12.67 18.04
CA ALA A 141 3.94 -13.24 19.21
C ALA A 141 2.45 -12.86 19.29
N HIS A 142 2.11 -11.63 18.88
CA HIS A 142 0.72 -11.18 18.82
C HIS A 142 -0.10 -11.99 17.80
N VAL A 143 0.49 -12.34 16.65
CA VAL A 143 -0.17 -13.18 15.64
C VAL A 143 -0.48 -14.56 16.22
N THR A 144 0.50 -15.19 16.89
CA THR A 144 0.32 -16.49 17.56
C THR A 144 -0.75 -16.43 18.65
N TYR A 145 -0.72 -15.37 19.47
CA TYR A 145 -1.73 -15.16 20.50
C TYR A 145 -3.14 -15.04 19.89
N LYS A 146 -3.31 -14.24 18.84
CA LYS A 146 -4.60 -14.09 18.14
C LYS A 146 -5.07 -15.39 17.50
N ALA A 147 -4.16 -16.17 16.90
CA ALA A 147 -4.48 -17.49 16.36
C ALA A 147 -5.03 -18.43 17.45
N ASN A 148 -4.42 -18.45 18.63
CA ASN A 148 -4.90 -19.23 19.76
C ASN A 148 -6.29 -18.76 20.23
N CYS A 149 -6.53 -17.45 20.35
CA CYS A 149 -7.83 -16.91 20.67
C CYS A 149 -8.91 -17.34 19.67
N ILE A 150 -8.60 -17.28 18.36
CA ILE A 150 -9.53 -17.71 17.30
C ILE A 150 -9.81 -19.22 17.43
N SER A 151 -8.76 -20.03 17.69
CA SER A 151 -8.90 -21.46 17.89
C SER A 151 -9.86 -21.80 19.03
N GLU A 152 -9.77 -21.11 20.17
CA GLU A 152 -10.66 -21.33 21.32
C GLU A 152 -12.11 -20.93 20.98
N VAL A 153 -12.33 -19.83 20.28
CA VAL A 153 -13.68 -19.42 19.84
C VAL A 153 -14.29 -20.45 18.87
N LEU A 154 -13.49 -21.03 17.99
CA LEU A 154 -13.95 -22.01 17.02
C LEU A 154 -14.20 -23.41 17.65
N LYS A 155 -13.48 -23.79 18.71
CA LYS A 155 -13.76 -25.01 19.47
C LYS A 155 -15.16 -25.02 20.08
N GLY A 156 -15.62 -23.86 20.58
CA GLY A 156 -16.94 -23.75 21.20
C GLY A 156 -18.14 -23.76 20.22
N ARG A 157 -17.86 -23.81 18.90
CA ARG A 157 -18.90 -23.78 17.85
C ARG A 157 -19.02 -25.10 17.07
N GLY A 158 -18.27 -26.12 17.42
CA GLY A 158 -18.25 -27.47 16.81
C GLY A 158 -18.56 -28.51 17.83
#